data_12e79485579979f3c729f1874a9c8287
#
_entry.id   12e79485579979f3c729f1874a9c8287
#
_cell.length_a   1.000
_cell.length_b   1.000
_cell.length_c   1.000
_cell.angle_alpha   90.00
_cell.angle_beta   90.00
_cell.angle_gamma   90.00
#
_symmetry.space_group_name_H-M   'P 1'
#
loop_
_entity.id
_entity.type
_entity.pdbx_description
1 polymer ?
#
loop_
_entity_poly.entity_id
_entity_poly.type
_entity_poly.pdbx_seq_one_letter_code
_entity_poly.pdbx_strand_id
1 'polypeptide(L)'
;MMSSHIYYTLQSLLHRQGTNAIKIVSLALGLLMSVFLFARIAFELNFDSFYHDPDNLYIVKTGWMKNGVLEGGESFYTIIPIPGIIAEEFSDKVQGATVSCSLFDDDYKLGNRPLELKTVIADTLYFSVLGLDVVKGNPQDLANPDVVFLSETAVRQVFGDENPIGKTVSYDFWGHEATLLVKGIFRDVPLNTSLYKRPEAVVSFSNIEKYTQWGMGWQSGGNYDGFVRLRSPQDADWLNERISAAVARHLPSDSGLELSVHIVPIRSVHLGEAQVRKMVWIMFFLGAVLLFTTTLNYVLISISSLTQRAKAIGVHKCSGASGGSIFCMFLVETAIVISAALVVVGIL
;
A
#
# COMPACT_ATOMS: atom_id res chain seq x y z
N MET A 1 -46.23 9.34 -15.11
CA MET A 1 -45.94 10.67 -14.54
C MET A 1 -44.43 10.96 -14.45
N MET A 2 -43.58 10.05 -13.99
CA MET A 2 -42.10 10.28 -13.86
C MET A 2 -41.41 10.52 -15.20
N SER A 3 -41.77 9.85 -16.28
CA SER A 3 -41.17 10.02 -17.61
C SER A 3 -41.42 11.38 -18.26
N SER A 4 -42.61 12.00 -18.01
CA SER A 4 -42.88 13.35 -18.52
C SER A 4 -42.06 14.43 -17.81
N HIS A 5 -41.85 14.27 -16.50
CA HIS A 5 -41.00 15.21 -15.73
C HIS A 5 -39.53 15.17 -16.19
N ILE A 6 -38.98 13.99 -16.47
CA ILE A 6 -37.62 13.84 -16.99
C ILE A 6 -37.48 14.50 -18.37
N TYR A 7 -38.45 14.29 -19.27
CA TYR A 7 -38.44 14.89 -20.61
C TYR A 7 -38.48 16.41 -20.58
N TYR A 8 -39.40 16.99 -19.79
CA TYR A 8 -39.49 18.46 -19.62
C TYR A 8 -38.25 19.06 -18.95
N THR A 9 -37.64 18.35 -18.00
CA THR A 9 -36.44 18.80 -17.33
C THR A 9 -35.23 18.78 -18.27
N LEU A 10 -35.07 17.73 -19.08
CA LEU A 10 -34.03 17.64 -20.11
C LEU A 10 -34.19 18.75 -21.16
N GLN A 11 -35.38 19.01 -21.66
CA GLN A 11 -35.65 20.06 -22.62
C GLN A 11 -35.39 21.46 -22.05
N SER A 12 -35.74 21.69 -20.77
CA SER A 12 -35.45 22.95 -20.04
C SER A 12 -33.93 23.14 -19.83
N LEU A 13 -33.20 22.06 -19.58
CA LEU A 13 -31.74 22.08 -19.41
C LEU A 13 -31.03 22.41 -20.75
N LEU A 14 -31.53 21.89 -21.87
CA LEU A 14 -30.99 22.15 -23.22
C LEU A 14 -31.30 23.59 -23.71
N HIS A 15 -32.39 24.21 -23.31
CA HIS A 15 -32.74 25.59 -23.69
C HIS A 15 -31.90 26.66 -22.96
N ARG A 16 -31.27 26.36 -21.80
CA ARG A 16 -30.44 27.26 -21.01
C ARG A 16 -28.99 26.79 -20.90
N GLN A 17 -28.38 26.55 -22.05
CA GLN A 17 -27.07 25.92 -22.15
C GLN A 17 -25.97 26.60 -21.32
N GLY A 18 -25.90 27.94 -21.28
CA GLY A 18 -24.81 28.64 -20.59
C GLY A 18 -24.82 28.46 -19.06
N THR A 19 -25.96 28.71 -18.40
CA THR A 19 -26.04 28.63 -16.92
C THR A 19 -25.91 27.20 -16.42
N ASN A 20 -26.49 26.24 -17.14
CA ASN A 20 -26.42 24.82 -16.76
C ASN A 20 -25.03 24.24 -17.04
N ALA A 21 -24.33 24.66 -18.10
CA ALA A 21 -22.94 24.27 -18.34
C ALA A 21 -22.02 24.76 -17.21
N ILE A 22 -22.18 25.99 -16.75
CA ILE A 22 -21.40 26.52 -15.61
C ILE A 22 -21.66 25.71 -14.34
N LYS A 23 -22.93 25.36 -14.05
CA LYS A 23 -23.27 24.50 -12.90
C LYS A 23 -22.58 23.15 -12.99
N ILE A 24 -22.67 22.48 -14.14
CA ILE A 24 -22.08 21.15 -14.35
C ILE A 24 -20.57 21.22 -14.24
N VAL A 25 -19.91 22.17 -14.91
CA VAL A 25 -18.45 22.28 -14.91
C VAL A 25 -17.91 22.62 -13.51
N SER A 26 -18.52 23.60 -12.83
CA SER A 26 -18.06 23.99 -11.48
C SER A 26 -18.27 22.86 -10.47
N LEU A 27 -19.39 22.13 -10.57
CA LEU A 27 -19.66 20.99 -9.71
C LEU A 27 -18.71 19.82 -10.04
N ALA A 28 -18.48 19.54 -11.32
CA ALA A 28 -17.57 18.48 -11.77
C ALA A 28 -16.13 18.74 -11.29
N LEU A 29 -15.62 19.94 -11.45
CA LEU A 29 -14.26 20.30 -10.98
C LEU A 29 -14.11 20.13 -9.46
N GLY A 30 -15.08 20.63 -8.69
CA GLY A 30 -15.03 20.49 -7.24
C GLY A 30 -15.16 19.05 -6.76
N LEU A 31 -16.05 18.27 -7.39
CA LEU A 31 -16.19 16.85 -7.11
C LEU A 31 -14.93 16.07 -7.50
N LEU A 32 -14.35 16.34 -8.68
CA LEU A 32 -13.13 15.70 -9.14
C LEU A 32 -11.99 15.88 -8.13
N MET A 33 -11.75 17.12 -7.70
CA MET A 33 -10.71 17.40 -6.71
C MET A 33 -10.98 16.74 -5.36
N SER A 34 -12.23 16.75 -4.91
CA SER A 34 -12.62 16.09 -3.64
C SER A 34 -12.46 14.57 -3.74
N VAL A 35 -12.90 13.96 -4.84
CA VAL A 35 -12.77 12.50 -5.08
C VAL A 35 -11.29 12.11 -5.15
N PHE A 36 -10.45 12.91 -5.82
CA PHE A 36 -9.02 12.66 -5.88
C PHE A 36 -8.37 12.67 -4.48
N LEU A 37 -8.71 13.66 -3.65
CA LEU A 37 -8.19 13.74 -2.27
C LEU A 37 -8.66 12.56 -1.41
N PHE A 38 -9.94 12.20 -1.48
CA PHE A 38 -10.46 11.05 -0.73
C PHE A 38 -9.93 9.71 -1.25
N ALA A 39 -9.72 9.57 -2.56
CA ALA A 39 -9.06 8.39 -3.13
C ALA A 39 -7.61 8.27 -2.65
N ARG A 40 -6.90 9.41 -2.58
CA ARG A 40 -5.54 9.44 -2.00
C ARG A 40 -5.53 9.06 -0.52
N ILE A 41 -6.48 9.56 0.27
CA ILE A 41 -6.64 9.15 1.67
C ILE A 41 -6.91 7.65 1.77
N ALA A 42 -7.82 7.12 0.95
CA ALA A 42 -8.11 5.69 0.92
C ALA A 42 -6.86 4.86 0.57
N PHE A 43 -6.03 5.33 -0.35
CA PHE A 43 -4.76 4.70 -0.68
C PHE A 43 -3.82 4.66 0.53
N GLU A 44 -3.65 5.78 1.26
CA GLU A 44 -2.82 5.85 2.47
C GLU A 44 -3.34 4.94 3.60
N LEU A 45 -4.65 4.87 3.78
CA LEU A 45 -5.27 4.04 4.82
C LEU A 45 -5.23 2.54 4.50
N ASN A 46 -5.03 2.18 3.22
CA ASN A 46 -4.93 0.78 2.77
C ASN A 46 -3.49 0.31 2.58
N PHE A 47 -2.49 1.00 3.16
CA PHE A 47 -1.12 0.48 3.16
C PHE A 47 -1.07 -0.88 3.84
N ASP A 48 -0.28 -1.78 3.26
CA ASP A 48 -0.02 -3.13 3.75
C ASP A 48 -1.27 -4.01 3.98
N SER A 49 -2.41 -3.63 3.40
CA SER A 49 -3.64 -4.43 3.52
C SER A 49 -3.73 -5.60 2.53
N PHE A 50 -2.82 -5.68 1.57
CA PHE A 50 -2.81 -6.69 0.52
C PHE A 50 -2.19 -8.03 0.94
N TYR A 51 -1.45 -8.07 2.05
CA TYR A 51 -0.90 -9.29 2.60
C TYR A 51 -2.01 -10.25 3.00
N HIS A 52 -1.78 -11.55 2.84
CA HIS A 52 -2.70 -12.53 3.41
C HIS A 52 -2.68 -12.44 4.93
N ASP A 53 -3.83 -12.15 5.53
CA ASP A 53 -3.99 -12.00 6.99
C ASP A 53 -3.01 -10.97 7.61
N PRO A 54 -3.11 -9.68 7.20
CA PRO A 54 -2.15 -8.65 7.55
C PRO A 54 -2.17 -8.27 9.03
N ASP A 55 -3.25 -8.56 9.75
CA ASP A 55 -3.38 -8.24 11.18
C ASP A 55 -2.48 -9.14 12.05
N ASN A 56 -2.06 -10.30 11.52
CA ASN A 56 -1.13 -11.22 12.16
C ASN A 56 0.33 -11.03 11.71
N LEU A 57 0.61 -10.09 10.80
CA LEU A 57 1.95 -9.81 10.30
C LEU A 57 2.58 -8.63 11.04
N TYR A 58 3.77 -8.85 11.57
CA TYR A 58 4.55 -7.88 12.34
C TYR A 58 5.94 -7.70 11.76
N ILE A 59 6.47 -6.48 11.87
CA ILE A 59 7.88 -6.17 11.59
C ILE A 59 8.63 -6.05 12.92
N VAL A 60 9.85 -6.57 12.94
CA VAL A 60 10.75 -6.48 14.09
C VAL A 60 11.43 -5.11 14.11
N LYS A 61 11.36 -4.41 15.23
CA LYS A 61 12.14 -3.21 15.51
C LYS A 61 13.25 -3.52 16.48
N THR A 62 14.43 -2.97 16.24
CA THR A 62 15.58 -3.15 17.10
C THR A 62 16.16 -1.79 17.45
N GLY A 63 16.49 -1.59 18.72
CA GLY A 63 17.20 -0.43 19.23
C GLY A 63 18.46 -0.84 19.98
N TRP A 64 19.53 -0.06 19.83
CA TRP A 64 20.75 -0.24 20.57
C TRP A 64 20.62 0.37 21.95
N MET A 65 20.97 -0.40 22.98
CA MET A 65 20.92 0.04 24.36
C MET A 65 22.34 0.20 24.89
N LYS A 66 22.53 1.16 25.79
CA LYS A 66 23.78 1.32 26.55
C LYS A 66 23.45 1.73 27.97
N ASN A 67 23.90 0.93 28.92
CA ASN A 67 23.57 1.13 30.34
C ASN A 67 22.07 1.27 30.58
N GLY A 68 21.25 0.50 29.88
CA GLY A 68 19.79 0.54 29.99
C GLY A 68 19.11 1.74 29.33
N VAL A 69 19.85 2.56 28.57
CA VAL A 69 19.31 3.73 27.83
C VAL A 69 19.39 3.48 26.34
N LEU A 70 18.31 3.77 25.62
CA LEU A 70 18.26 3.64 24.16
C LEU A 70 19.12 4.70 23.48
N GLU A 71 20.12 4.28 22.70
CA GLU A 71 20.98 5.16 21.89
C GLU A 71 20.46 5.25 20.46
N GLY A 72 20.22 6.45 19.95
CA GLY A 72 19.89 6.72 18.55
C GLY A 72 18.47 6.36 18.11
N GLY A 73 17.62 5.85 19.02
CA GLY A 73 16.27 5.43 18.71
C GLY A 73 16.19 3.99 18.17
N GLU A 74 14.97 3.57 17.82
CA GLU A 74 14.69 2.25 17.26
C GLU A 74 14.60 2.30 15.74
N SER A 75 15.07 1.25 15.11
CA SER A 75 15.02 1.05 13.66
C SER A 75 14.09 -0.09 13.29
N PHE A 76 13.51 -0.05 12.10
CA PHE A 76 12.82 -1.20 11.50
C PHE A 76 13.78 -2.25 10.96
N TYR A 77 15.10 -2.04 11.10
CA TYR A 77 16.09 -3.03 10.78
C TYR A 77 16.47 -3.86 12.00
N THR A 78 16.82 -5.10 11.77
CA THR A 78 17.19 -6.07 12.79
C THR A 78 18.47 -6.81 12.44
N ILE A 79 18.94 -7.67 13.34
CA ILE A 79 20.08 -8.59 13.15
C ILE A 79 19.52 -9.96 12.73
N ILE A 80 20.22 -10.67 11.83
CA ILE A 80 19.74 -11.92 11.22
C ILE A 80 19.15 -12.94 12.20
N PRO A 81 19.76 -13.27 13.36
CA PRO A 81 19.25 -14.30 14.25
C PRO A 81 17.93 -13.96 14.94
N ILE A 82 17.62 -12.65 15.11
CA ILE A 82 16.54 -12.21 16.01
C ILE A 82 15.16 -12.76 15.62
N PRO A 83 14.70 -12.67 14.33
CA PRO A 83 13.40 -13.22 13.96
C PRO A 83 13.29 -14.73 14.21
N GLY A 84 14.36 -15.46 13.93
CA GLY A 84 14.44 -16.91 14.19
C GLY A 84 14.33 -17.26 15.68
N ILE A 85 15.03 -16.53 16.55
CA ILE A 85 14.95 -16.68 18.02
C ILE A 85 13.53 -16.41 18.51
N ILE A 86 12.87 -15.37 17.99
CA ILE A 86 11.48 -15.07 18.36
C ILE A 86 10.56 -16.26 17.99
N ALA A 87 10.74 -16.82 16.78
CA ALA A 87 9.92 -17.96 16.35
C ALA A 87 10.20 -19.24 17.15
N GLU A 88 11.42 -19.48 17.59
CA GLU A 88 11.81 -20.64 18.37
C GLU A 88 11.34 -20.53 19.82
N GLU A 89 11.64 -19.43 20.49
CA GLU A 89 11.30 -19.20 21.90
C GLU A 89 9.78 -19.09 22.16
N PHE A 90 9.02 -18.62 21.16
CA PHE A 90 7.59 -18.39 21.28
C PHE A 90 6.78 -19.18 20.24
N SER A 91 7.20 -20.41 19.94
CA SER A 91 6.60 -21.26 18.89
C SER A 91 5.12 -21.59 19.10
N ASP A 92 4.60 -21.48 20.33
CA ASP A 92 3.19 -21.61 20.66
C ASP A 92 2.35 -20.41 20.16
N LYS A 93 2.93 -19.22 20.01
CA LYS A 93 2.28 -17.96 19.62
C LYS A 93 2.70 -17.48 18.25
N VAL A 94 3.91 -17.81 17.82
CA VAL A 94 4.46 -17.44 16.51
C VAL A 94 4.22 -18.56 15.52
N GLN A 95 3.67 -18.21 14.37
CA GLN A 95 3.46 -19.14 13.26
C GLN A 95 4.74 -19.33 12.44
N GLY A 96 5.52 -18.26 12.28
CA GLY A 96 6.78 -18.24 11.56
C GLY A 96 7.43 -16.88 11.59
N ALA A 97 8.72 -16.86 11.28
CA ALA A 97 9.49 -15.64 11.12
C ALA A 97 10.42 -15.76 9.93
N THR A 98 10.81 -14.62 9.36
CA THR A 98 11.70 -14.55 8.20
C THR A 98 12.59 -13.32 8.30
N VAL A 99 13.70 -13.37 7.63
CA VAL A 99 14.64 -12.26 7.48
C VAL A 99 14.87 -11.99 5.99
N SER A 100 14.97 -10.72 5.62
CA SER A 100 15.31 -10.30 4.27
C SER A 100 16.29 -9.15 4.27
N CYS A 101 16.94 -8.92 3.13
CA CYS A 101 17.85 -7.82 2.91
C CYS A 101 17.51 -7.10 1.62
N SER A 102 17.34 -5.79 1.71
CA SER A 102 16.95 -4.93 0.58
C SER A 102 18.09 -3.99 0.14
N LEU A 103 19.31 -4.14 0.70
CA LEU A 103 20.42 -3.20 0.50
C LEU A 103 21.28 -3.51 -0.73
N PHE A 104 21.07 -4.65 -1.39
CA PHE A 104 21.84 -5.03 -2.57
C PHE A 104 21.40 -4.22 -3.80
N ASP A 105 22.32 -4.09 -4.76
CA ASP A 105 22.07 -3.42 -6.03
C ASP A 105 20.98 -4.16 -6.85
N ASP A 106 20.44 -3.45 -7.84
CA ASP A 106 19.33 -3.94 -8.65
C ASP A 106 19.80 -4.32 -10.08
N ASP A 107 21.10 -4.52 -10.26
CA ASP A 107 21.75 -4.70 -11.55
C ASP A 107 21.75 -6.16 -12.02
N TYR A 108 20.99 -6.42 -13.06
CA TYR A 108 20.89 -7.71 -13.74
C TYR A 108 21.35 -7.61 -15.20
N LYS A 109 21.63 -8.76 -15.79
CA LYS A 109 21.85 -8.90 -17.23
C LYS A 109 21.13 -10.13 -17.76
N LEU A 110 20.51 -9.99 -18.91
CA LEU A 110 20.05 -11.12 -19.74
C LEU A 110 20.94 -11.18 -21.00
N GLY A 111 21.92 -12.07 -20.99
CA GLY A 111 23.03 -12.02 -21.94
C GLY A 111 23.79 -10.70 -21.80
N ASN A 112 23.84 -9.89 -22.87
CA ASN A 112 24.50 -8.57 -22.86
C ASN A 112 23.54 -7.41 -22.58
N ARG A 113 22.24 -7.67 -22.34
CA ARG A 113 21.22 -6.64 -22.09
C ARG A 113 21.18 -6.33 -20.58
N PRO A 114 21.51 -5.10 -20.16
CA PRO A 114 21.35 -4.69 -18.77
C PRO A 114 19.87 -4.58 -18.41
N LEU A 115 19.56 -4.93 -17.17
CA LEU A 115 18.22 -4.89 -16.57
C LEU A 115 18.35 -4.36 -15.16
N GLU A 116 17.35 -3.62 -14.71
CA GLU A 116 17.23 -3.17 -13.32
C GLU A 116 15.99 -3.81 -12.73
N LEU A 117 16.15 -4.62 -11.70
CA LEU A 117 15.06 -5.28 -10.98
C LEU A 117 15.24 -5.06 -9.49
N LYS A 118 14.26 -4.46 -8.84
CA LYS A 118 14.27 -4.24 -7.38
C LYS A 118 14.40 -5.55 -6.64
N THR A 119 15.59 -5.77 -6.07
CA THR A 119 15.99 -7.05 -5.50
C THR A 119 15.84 -7.05 -3.99
N VAL A 120 15.25 -8.13 -3.49
CA VAL A 120 15.24 -8.50 -2.09
C VAL A 120 15.90 -9.87 -1.97
N ILE A 121 16.85 -10.01 -1.05
CA ILE A 121 17.45 -11.31 -0.71
C ILE A 121 16.68 -11.84 0.49
N ALA A 122 16.17 -13.07 0.42
CA ALA A 122 15.30 -13.63 1.45
C ALA A 122 15.47 -15.15 1.62
N ASP A 123 15.00 -15.63 2.76
CA ASP A 123 14.98 -17.06 3.09
C ASP A 123 13.73 -17.77 2.52
N THR A 124 13.63 -19.07 2.76
CA THR A 124 12.53 -19.93 2.27
C THR A 124 11.17 -19.60 2.87
N LEU A 125 11.13 -18.90 4.00
CA LEU A 125 9.89 -18.56 4.72
C LEU A 125 9.34 -17.20 4.31
N TYR A 126 10.08 -16.40 3.53
CA TYR A 126 9.70 -15.05 3.12
C TYR A 126 8.28 -14.95 2.57
N PHE A 127 7.96 -15.76 1.55
CA PHE A 127 6.64 -15.72 0.93
C PHE A 127 5.52 -16.15 1.88
N SER A 128 5.75 -17.19 2.68
CA SER A 128 4.73 -17.71 3.61
C SER A 128 4.51 -16.81 4.82
N VAL A 129 5.58 -16.22 5.38
CA VAL A 129 5.49 -15.31 6.53
C VAL A 129 4.84 -13.99 6.13
N LEU A 130 5.24 -13.40 4.99
CA LEU A 130 4.60 -12.19 4.50
C LEU A 130 3.20 -12.45 3.93
N GLY A 131 2.89 -13.68 3.53
CA GLY A 131 1.63 -14.01 2.86
C GLY A 131 1.60 -13.45 1.44
N LEU A 132 2.70 -13.59 0.71
CA LEU A 132 2.81 -13.22 -0.70
C LEU A 132 2.52 -14.44 -1.59
N ASP A 133 1.71 -14.24 -2.63
CA ASP A 133 1.29 -15.31 -3.53
C ASP A 133 2.41 -15.72 -4.48
N VAL A 134 2.85 -16.99 -4.39
CA VAL A 134 3.70 -17.63 -5.39
C VAL A 134 2.80 -18.26 -6.46
N VAL A 135 2.92 -17.79 -7.69
CA VAL A 135 2.11 -18.24 -8.85
C VAL A 135 2.65 -19.57 -9.42
N LYS A 136 3.99 -19.69 -9.47
CA LYS A 136 4.69 -20.89 -9.95
C LYS A 136 5.99 -21.09 -9.16
N GLY A 137 6.40 -22.33 -8.97
CA GLY A 137 7.62 -22.69 -8.24
C GLY A 137 7.36 -23.09 -6.80
N ASN A 138 8.41 -23.53 -6.13
CA ASN A 138 8.36 -23.89 -4.71
C ASN A 138 9.28 -22.96 -3.91
N PRO A 139 8.77 -22.16 -2.95
CA PRO A 139 9.59 -21.28 -2.10
C PRO A 139 10.77 -21.97 -1.42
N GLN A 140 10.70 -23.29 -1.17
CA GLN A 140 11.79 -24.07 -0.60
C GLN A 140 13.03 -24.10 -1.50
N ASP A 141 12.90 -23.83 -2.80
CA ASP A 141 14.06 -23.71 -3.69
C ASP A 141 15.01 -22.58 -3.28
N LEU A 142 14.52 -21.56 -2.53
CA LEU A 142 15.34 -20.49 -1.95
C LEU A 142 16.34 -20.99 -0.88
N ALA A 143 16.28 -22.26 -0.45
CA ALA A 143 17.32 -22.84 0.38
C ALA A 143 18.66 -23.01 -0.38
N ASN A 144 18.57 -23.10 -1.73
CA ASN A 144 19.75 -23.28 -2.57
C ASN A 144 20.29 -21.93 -3.05
N PRO A 145 21.61 -21.75 -3.14
CA PRO A 145 22.19 -20.57 -3.77
C PRO A 145 21.84 -20.52 -5.27
N ASP A 146 22.08 -19.36 -5.87
CA ASP A 146 21.87 -19.11 -7.30
C ASP A 146 20.44 -19.31 -7.80
N VAL A 147 19.48 -19.08 -6.91
CA VAL A 147 18.05 -19.17 -7.24
C VAL A 147 17.41 -17.78 -7.15
N VAL A 148 16.53 -17.50 -8.11
CA VAL A 148 15.70 -16.29 -8.14
C VAL A 148 14.25 -16.59 -8.43
N PHE A 149 13.36 -15.88 -7.74
CA PHE A 149 11.93 -15.76 -8.02
C PHE A 149 11.69 -14.37 -8.60
N LEU A 150 10.91 -14.28 -9.67
CA LEU A 150 10.61 -13.01 -10.35
C LEU A 150 9.13 -12.66 -10.19
N SER A 151 8.83 -11.38 -10.07
CA SER A 151 7.45 -10.92 -10.10
C SER A 151 6.84 -11.08 -11.50
N GLU A 152 5.51 -11.12 -11.61
CA GLU A 152 4.82 -11.25 -12.90
C GLU A 152 5.21 -10.11 -13.87
N THR A 153 5.38 -8.89 -13.36
CA THR A 153 5.84 -7.75 -14.18
C THR A 153 7.29 -7.91 -14.61
N ALA A 154 8.19 -8.34 -13.72
CA ALA A 154 9.58 -8.62 -14.06
C ALA A 154 9.69 -9.71 -15.13
N VAL A 155 8.90 -10.78 -15.04
CA VAL A 155 8.85 -11.84 -16.06
C VAL A 155 8.46 -11.26 -17.42
N ARG A 156 7.41 -10.46 -17.51
CA ARG A 156 7.00 -9.82 -18.77
C ARG A 156 8.08 -8.89 -19.34
N GLN A 157 8.75 -8.14 -18.47
CA GLN A 157 9.82 -7.21 -18.87
C GLN A 157 11.07 -7.93 -19.40
N VAL A 158 11.43 -9.05 -18.77
CA VAL A 158 12.68 -9.78 -19.05
C VAL A 158 12.49 -10.79 -20.18
N PHE A 159 11.43 -11.57 -20.14
CA PHE A 159 11.21 -12.75 -21.00
C PHE A 159 10.01 -12.60 -21.94
N GLY A 160 9.20 -11.52 -21.83
CA GLY A 160 7.98 -11.35 -22.60
C GLY A 160 6.97 -12.46 -22.29
N ASP A 161 6.50 -13.14 -23.32
CA ASP A 161 5.53 -14.25 -23.20
C ASP A 161 6.20 -15.62 -23.02
N GLU A 162 7.53 -15.69 -22.98
CA GLU A 162 8.25 -16.95 -22.83
C GLU A 162 8.20 -17.45 -21.37
N ASN A 163 8.17 -18.78 -21.19
CA ASN A 163 8.25 -19.38 -19.87
C ASN A 163 9.64 -19.11 -19.26
N PRO A 164 9.74 -18.40 -18.12
CA PRO A 164 11.03 -18.06 -17.51
C PRO A 164 11.63 -19.21 -16.70
N ILE A 165 10.82 -20.19 -16.26
CA ILE A 165 11.26 -21.25 -15.35
C ILE A 165 12.34 -22.10 -16.04
N GLY A 166 13.47 -22.24 -15.35
CA GLY A 166 14.64 -22.97 -15.85
C GLY A 166 15.59 -22.12 -16.71
N LYS A 167 15.24 -20.85 -17.00
CA LYS A 167 16.17 -19.89 -17.62
C LYS A 167 17.05 -19.25 -16.58
N THR A 168 18.11 -18.58 -17.02
CA THR A 168 19.08 -17.92 -16.16
C THR A 168 19.14 -16.42 -16.44
N VAL A 169 19.45 -15.66 -15.40
CA VAL A 169 19.81 -14.23 -15.46
C VAL A 169 21.12 -14.03 -14.71
N SER A 170 21.98 -13.14 -15.17
CA SER A 170 23.18 -12.76 -14.43
C SER A 170 22.84 -11.63 -13.47
N TYR A 171 23.42 -11.68 -12.29
CA TYR A 171 23.27 -10.69 -11.22
C TYR A 171 24.62 -10.36 -10.62
N ASP A 172 24.86 -9.09 -10.33
CA ASP A 172 26.09 -8.64 -9.71
C ASP A 172 25.92 -8.50 -8.19
N PHE A 173 26.60 -9.37 -7.43
CA PHE A 173 26.75 -9.25 -5.98
C PHE A 173 27.99 -8.44 -5.65
N TRP A 174 27.93 -7.09 -5.78
CA TRP A 174 29.02 -6.18 -5.48
C TRP A 174 30.36 -6.58 -6.13
N GLY A 175 30.34 -6.78 -7.44
CA GLY A 175 31.51 -7.18 -8.23
C GLY A 175 31.70 -8.69 -8.36
N HIS A 176 30.81 -9.50 -7.76
CA HIS A 176 30.80 -10.95 -7.96
C HIS A 176 29.60 -11.33 -8.87
N GLU A 177 29.87 -11.57 -10.15
CA GLU A 177 28.86 -11.98 -11.12
C GLU A 177 28.34 -13.39 -10.80
N ALA A 178 27.06 -13.49 -10.52
CA ALA A 178 26.34 -14.73 -10.27
C ALA A 178 25.38 -15.03 -11.39
N THR A 179 25.25 -16.32 -11.76
CA THR A 179 24.23 -16.79 -12.70
C THR A 179 23.08 -17.39 -11.91
N LEU A 180 21.96 -16.66 -11.85
CA LEU A 180 20.77 -17.07 -11.09
C LEU A 180 19.81 -17.87 -11.97
N LEU A 181 19.35 -19.01 -11.48
CA LEU A 181 18.32 -19.85 -12.10
C LEU A 181 16.92 -19.39 -11.65
N VAL A 182 16.07 -19.08 -12.61
CA VAL A 182 14.67 -18.73 -12.33
C VAL A 182 13.90 -19.99 -11.93
N LYS A 183 13.48 -20.06 -10.67
CA LYS A 183 12.76 -21.19 -10.07
C LYS A 183 11.30 -20.89 -9.77
N GLY A 184 10.92 -19.61 -9.71
CA GLY A 184 9.55 -19.26 -9.39
C GLY A 184 9.10 -17.93 -9.94
N ILE A 185 7.77 -17.76 -9.89
CA ILE A 185 7.07 -16.52 -10.23
C ILE A 185 6.14 -16.20 -9.08
N PHE A 186 6.16 -14.94 -8.62
CA PHE A 186 5.26 -14.44 -7.60
C PHE A 186 4.43 -13.27 -8.12
N ARG A 187 3.29 -13.02 -7.47
CA ARG A 187 2.40 -11.91 -7.81
C ARG A 187 3.06 -10.58 -7.47
N ASP A 188 2.85 -9.57 -8.32
CA ASP A 188 3.39 -8.23 -8.09
C ASP A 188 2.95 -7.67 -6.73
N VAL A 189 3.89 -7.14 -5.98
CA VAL A 189 3.59 -6.43 -4.73
C VAL A 189 3.02 -5.05 -5.09
N PRO A 190 1.89 -4.62 -4.51
CA PRO A 190 1.29 -3.32 -4.77
C PRO A 190 2.17 -2.14 -4.33
N LEU A 191 1.83 -0.93 -4.81
CA LEU A 191 2.57 0.30 -4.46
C LEU A 191 2.36 0.76 -3.01
N ASN A 192 1.25 0.37 -2.39
CA ASN A 192 0.90 0.72 -1.02
C ASN A 192 1.48 -0.29 -0.01
N THR A 193 2.80 -0.41 -0.02
CA THR A 193 3.57 -1.27 0.88
C THR A 193 4.58 -0.48 1.69
N SER A 194 4.79 -0.87 2.95
CA SER A 194 5.84 -0.36 3.83
C SER A 194 7.18 -1.06 3.64
N LEU A 195 7.29 -2.05 2.76
CA LEU A 195 8.58 -2.64 2.41
C LEU A 195 9.50 -1.56 1.83
N TYR A 196 10.73 -1.52 2.31
CA TYR A 196 11.74 -0.56 1.83
C TYR A 196 11.93 -0.66 0.31
N LYS A 197 12.06 -1.88 -0.22
CA LYS A 197 11.99 -2.18 -1.65
C LYS A 197 10.76 -3.03 -1.95
N ARG A 198 9.97 -2.62 -2.93
CA ARG A 198 8.94 -3.47 -3.51
C ARG A 198 9.62 -4.50 -4.41
N PRO A 199 9.69 -5.78 -4.04
CA PRO A 199 10.48 -6.76 -4.75
C PRO A 199 9.94 -7.01 -6.16
N GLU A 200 10.81 -7.00 -7.14
CA GLU A 200 10.62 -7.48 -8.51
C GLU A 200 11.40 -8.79 -8.71
N ALA A 201 12.46 -8.98 -7.92
CA ALA A 201 13.22 -10.21 -7.80
C ALA A 201 13.43 -10.56 -6.33
N VAL A 202 13.21 -11.83 -5.98
CA VAL A 202 13.58 -12.40 -4.67
C VAL A 202 14.64 -13.44 -4.88
N VAL A 203 15.82 -13.19 -4.31
CA VAL A 203 17.02 -14.02 -4.47
C VAL A 203 17.30 -14.79 -3.18
N SER A 204 17.86 -15.99 -3.29
CA SER A 204 18.17 -16.83 -2.15
C SER A 204 19.11 -16.13 -1.16
N PHE A 205 18.77 -16.21 0.13
CA PHE A 205 19.58 -15.70 1.23
C PHE A 205 20.95 -16.41 1.33
N SER A 206 21.06 -17.66 0.88
CA SER A 206 22.31 -18.43 0.82
C SER A 206 23.38 -17.80 -0.10
N ASN A 207 23.00 -16.86 -0.97
CA ASN A 207 23.92 -16.14 -1.82
C ASN A 207 24.78 -15.13 -1.03
N ILE A 208 24.28 -14.60 0.08
CA ILE A 208 25.06 -13.71 0.96
C ILE A 208 26.29 -14.47 1.45
N GLU A 209 26.10 -15.67 1.96
CA GLU A 209 27.21 -16.52 2.44
C GLU A 209 28.16 -16.94 1.31
N LYS A 210 27.60 -17.25 0.13
CA LYS A 210 28.38 -17.71 -1.02
C LYS A 210 29.24 -16.62 -1.66
N TYR A 211 28.72 -15.40 -1.79
CA TYR A 211 29.34 -14.32 -2.58
C TYR A 211 29.90 -13.18 -1.74
N THR A 212 29.62 -13.14 -0.44
CA THR A 212 30.12 -12.09 0.43
C THR A 212 30.86 -12.69 1.63
N GLN A 213 31.65 -11.87 2.30
CA GLN A 213 32.32 -12.26 3.56
C GLN A 213 31.50 -11.80 4.78
N TRP A 214 30.21 -11.47 4.59
CA TRP A 214 29.34 -11.01 5.65
C TRP A 214 28.99 -12.16 6.59
N GLY A 215 29.18 -11.93 7.88
CA GLY A 215 28.79 -12.90 8.89
C GLY A 215 27.27 -13.07 8.93
N MET A 216 26.82 -14.32 8.96
CA MET A 216 25.37 -14.68 9.03
C MET A 216 24.82 -14.67 10.46
N GLY A 217 25.63 -14.31 11.45
CA GLY A 217 25.26 -14.33 12.87
C GLY A 217 25.06 -12.94 13.47
N TRP A 218 25.35 -12.84 14.75
CA TRP A 218 25.24 -11.59 15.52
C TRP A 218 26.12 -10.43 15.01
N GLN A 219 27.14 -10.73 14.24
CA GLN A 219 28.03 -9.75 13.62
C GLN A 219 27.55 -9.29 12.23
N SER A 220 26.38 -9.72 11.79
CA SER A 220 25.84 -9.37 10.46
C SER A 220 25.48 -7.89 10.29
N GLY A 221 25.52 -7.11 11.38
CA GLY A 221 25.02 -5.74 11.40
C GLY A 221 23.49 -5.66 11.49
N GLY A 222 22.99 -4.45 11.68
CA GLY A 222 21.54 -4.20 11.86
C GLY A 222 20.87 -3.65 10.58
N ASN A 223 21.05 -4.34 9.46
CA ASN A 223 20.59 -3.85 8.14
C ASN A 223 19.60 -4.82 7.45
N TYR A 224 18.93 -5.65 8.23
CA TYR A 224 18.00 -6.66 7.72
C TYR A 224 16.57 -6.34 8.14
N ASP A 225 15.61 -6.62 7.26
CA ASP A 225 14.20 -6.55 7.56
C ASP A 225 13.79 -7.87 8.23
N GLY A 226 13.24 -7.80 9.44
CA GLY A 226 12.74 -8.97 10.16
C GLY A 226 11.22 -8.97 10.22
N PHE A 227 10.60 -10.09 9.87
CA PHE A 227 9.13 -10.24 9.93
C PHE A 227 8.75 -11.44 10.79
N VAL A 228 7.67 -11.27 11.52
CA VAL A 228 7.10 -12.30 12.39
C VAL A 228 5.60 -12.40 12.12
N ARG A 229 5.11 -13.61 11.92
CA ARG A 229 3.67 -13.88 11.82
C ARG A 229 3.19 -14.53 13.10
N LEU A 230 2.24 -13.87 13.74
CA LEU A 230 1.61 -14.41 14.95
C LEU A 230 0.46 -15.35 14.61
N ARG A 231 0.13 -16.25 15.53
CA ARG A 231 -1.09 -17.07 15.46
C ARG A 231 -2.33 -16.26 15.84
N SER A 232 -2.17 -15.27 16.73
CA SER A 232 -3.20 -14.34 17.14
C SER A 232 -2.62 -12.95 17.38
N PRO A 233 -3.25 -11.86 16.88
CA PRO A 233 -2.76 -10.50 17.10
C PRO A 233 -2.86 -10.08 18.56
N GLN A 234 -3.68 -10.76 19.35
CA GLN A 234 -3.86 -10.50 20.80
C GLN A 234 -2.61 -10.85 21.62
N ASP A 235 -1.71 -11.68 21.10
CA ASP A 235 -0.48 -12.06 21.76
C ASP A 235 0.64 -11.02 21.65
N ALA A 236 0.47 -9.98 20.82
CA ALA A 236 1.52 -9.02 20.50
C ALA A 236 2.05 -8.26 21.71
N ASP A 237 1.17 -7.74 22.57
CA ASP A 237 1.57 -6.99 23.76
C ASP A 237 2.30 -7.90 24.77
N TRP A 238 1.78 -9.11 24.99
CA TRP A 238 2.41 -10.11 25.84
C TRP A 238 3.80 -10.50 25.35
N LEU A 239 3.97 -10.67 24.04
CA LEU A 239 5.26 -10.93 23.39
C LEU A 239 6.23 -9.76 23.58
N ASN A 240 5.79 -8.54 23.32
CA ASN A 240 6.62 -7.34 23.41
C ASN A 240 7.24 -7.13 24.79
N GLU A 241 6.56 -7.55 25.85
CA GLU A 241 7.11 -7.51 27.22
C GLU A 241 8.26 -8.52 27.43
N ARG A 242 8.40 -9.53 26.57
CA ARG A 242 9.27 -10.69 26.77
C ARG A 242 10.35 -10.88 25.74
N ILE A 243 10.16 -10.36 24.53
CA ILE A 243 11.07 -10.57 23.37
C ILE A 243 12.49 -10.08 23.69
N SER A 244 12.66 -8.88 24.22
CA SER A 244 14.00 -8.35 24.52
C SER A 244 14.77 -9.23 25.49
N ALA A 245 14.12 -9.73 26.54
CA ALA A 245 14.74 -10.64 27.51
C ALA A 245 15.05 -12.02 26.89
N ALA A 246 14.20 -12.51 25.98
CA ALA A 246 14.44 -13.75 25.26
C ALA A 246 15.66 -13.62 24.35
N VAL A 247 15.72 -12.58 23.53
CA VAL A 247 16.84 -12.30 22.63
C VAL A 247 18.16 -12.12 23.44
N ALA A 248 18.10 -11.43 24.58
CA ALA A 248 19.28 -11.20 25.42
C ALA A 248 19.96 -12.51 25.91
N ARG A 249 19.19 -13.60 26.09
CA ARG A 249 19.76 -14.91 26.49
C ARG A 249 20.61 -15.56 25.39
N HIS A 250 20.40 -15.19 24.14
CA HIS A 250 21.12 -15.72 22.97
C HIS A 250 22.28 -14.81 22.51
N LEU A 251 22.41 -13.63 23.12
CA LEU A 251 23.53 -12.75 22.78
C LEU A 251 24.87 -13.38 23.20
N PRO A 252 25.94 -13.28 22.39
CA PRO A 252 27.27 -13.69 22.80
C PRO A 252 27.70 -12.94 24.07
N SER A 253 28.24 -13.68 25.05
CA SER A 253 28.55 -13.16 26.39
C SER A 253 29.60 -12.04 26.38
N ASP A 254 30.44 -11.99 25.35
CA ASP A 254 31.50 -11.01 25.14
C ASP A 254 31.15 -9.91 24.13
N SER A 255 29.93 -9.93 23.60
CA SER A 255 29.50 -8.97 22.56
C SER A 255 29.37 -7.54 23.06
N GLY A 256 29.12 -7.34 24.36
CA GLY A 256 28.79 -6.03 24.94
C GLY A 256 27.50 -5.42 24.36
N LEU A 257 26.68 -6.21 23.64
CA LEU A 257 25.44 -5.78 23.03
C LEU A 257 24.31 -5.78 24.05
N GLU A 258 23.64 -4.66 24.15
CA GLU A 258 22.33 -4.55 24.81
C GLU A 258 21.32 -4.12 23.75
N LEU A 259 20.24 -4.88 23.56
CA LEU A 259 19.25 -4.63 22.53
C LEU A 259 17.85 -4.48 23.12
N SER A 260 17.14 -3.46 22.67
CA SER A 260 15.68 -3.40 22.76
C SER A 260 15.12 -4.01 21.49
N VAL A 261 14.24 -5.00 21.63
CA VAL A 261 13.60 -5.67 20.50
C VAL A 261 12.11 -5.75 20.76
N HIS A 262 11.31 -5.34 19.79
CA HIS A 262 9.86 -5.52 19.82
C HIS A 262 9.27 -5.66 18.43
N ILE A 263 8.03 -6.09 18.36
CA ILE A 263 7.30 -6.26 17.10
C ILE A 263 6.18 -5.22 17.01
N VAL A 264 5.98 -4.73 15.78
CA VAL A 264 4.98 -3.71 15.45
C VAL A 264 4.10 -4.22 14.31
N PRO A 265 2.76 -4.09 14.39
CA PRO A 265 1.90 -4.50 13.28
C PRO A 265 2.32 -3.83 11.97
N ILE A 266 2.47 -4.60 10.88
CA ILE A 266 2.91 -4.07 9.58
C ILE A 266 2.02 -2.92 9.11
N ARG A 267 0.72 -3.02 9.29
CA ARG A 267 -0.26 -1.97 8.92
C ARG A 267 -0.08 -0.66 9.69
N SER A 268 0.57 -0.70 10.84
CA SER A 268 0.84 0.51 11.64
C SER A 268 2.13 1.22 11.26
N VAL A 269 3.00 0.61 10.45
CA VAL A 269 4.30 1.17 10.07
C VAL A 269 4.10 2.50 9.35
N HIS A 270 3.37 2.49 8.25
CA HIS A 270 3.11 3.67 7.43
C HIS A 270 2.31 4.76 8.18
N LEU A 271 1.17 4.39 8.77
CA LEU A 271 0.32 5.31 9.52
C LEU A 271 0.91 5.70 10.89
N GLY A 272 1.91 4.97 11.37
CA GLY A 272 2.69 5.31 12.56
C GLY A 272 3.53 6.56 12.40
N GLU A 273 3.92 6.89 11.17
CA GLU A 273 4.69 8.09 10.88
C GLU A 273 3.85 9.37 11.11
N ALA A 274 4.37 10.27 11.94
CA ALA A 274 3.67 11.51 12.28
C ALA A 274 3.38 12.39 11.05
N GLN A 275 4.27 12.36 10.05
CA GLN A 275 4.10 13.12 8.81
C GLN A 275 2.95 12.57 7.97
N VAL A 276 2.83 11.24 7.84
CA VAL A 276 1.75 10.58 7.10
C VAL A 276 0.40 10.89 7.74
N ARG A 277 0.28 10.71 9.05
CA ARG A 277 -0.95 11.06 9.78
C ARG A 277 -1.36 12.52 9.58
N LYS A 278 -0.39 13.44 9.69
CA LYS A 278 -0.62 14.87 9.47
C LYS A 278 -1.11 15.13 8.03
N MET A 279 -0.47 14.52 7.04
CA MET A 279 -0.85 14.62 5.64
C MET A 279 -2.28 14.13 5.40
N VAL A 280 -2.65 12.97 5.93
CA VAL A 280 -4.00 12.40 5.82
C VAL A 280 -5.05 13.36 6.41
N TRP A 281 -4.80 13.93 7.59
CA TRP A 281 -5.71 14.91 8.19
C TRP A 281 -5.83 16.20 7.36
N ILE A 282 -4.72 16.71 6.84
CA ILE A 282 -4.74 17.91 5.98
C ILE A 282 -5.56 17.62 4.71
N MET A 283 -5.34 16.50 4.05
CA MET A 283 -6.09 16.11 2.86
C MET A 283 -7.59 15.92 3.16
N PHE A 284 -7.92 15.34 4.31
CA PHE A 284 -9.32 15.19 4.75
C PHE A 284 -10.01 16.53 4.91
N PHE A 285 -9.43 17.45 5.67
CA PHE A 285 -10.03 18.79 5.87
C PHE A 285 -10.09 19.56 4.57
N LEU A 286 -9.07 19.52 3.73
CA LEU A 286 -9.06 20.19 2.43
C LEU A 286 -10.16 19.63 1.51
N GLY A 287 -10.29 18.30 1.42
CA GLY A 287 -11.34 17.63 0.65
C GLY A 287 -12.74 17.98 1.15
N ALA A 288 -12.93 18.02 2.46
CA ALA A 288 -14.20 18.38 3.08
C ALA A 288 -14.57 19.86 2.79
N VAL A 289 -13.62 20.79 2.90
CA VAL A 289 -13.82 22.22 2.57
C VAL A 289 -14.13 22.39 1.09
N LEU A 290 -13.42 21.70 0.21
CA LEU A 290 -13.68 21.75 -1.24
C LEU A 290 -15.09 21.22 -1.56
N LEU A 291 -15.48 20.10 -0.99
CA LEU A 291 -16.82 19.52 -1.17
C LEU A 291 -17.91 20.47 -0.67
N PHE A 292 -17.70 21.05 0.52
CA PHE A 292 -18.62 22.03 1.11
C PHE A 292 -18.75 23.29 0.23
N THR A 293 -17.63 23.88 -0.18
CA THR A 293 -17.61 25.08 -1.03
C THR A 293 -18.26 24.81 -2.39
N THR A 294 -17.98 23.65 -2.99
CA THR A 294 -18.59 23.22 -4.25
C THR A 294 -20.09 23.07 -4.13
N THR A 295 -20.56 22.47 -3.03
CA THR A 295 -22.00 22.31 -2.73
C THR A 295 -22.66 23.68 -2.54
N LEU A 296 -22.04 24.59 -1.76
CA LEU A 296 -22.54 25.95 -1.59
C LEU A 296 -22.62 26.71 -2.90
N ASN A 297 -21.58 26.64 -3.75
CA ASN A 297 -21.57 27.27 -5.05
C ASN A 297 -22.71 26.76 -5.93
N TYR A 298 -22.93 25.45 -5.97
CA TYR A 298 -24.06 24.86 -6.68
C TYR A 298 -25.41 25.37 -6.16
N VAL A 299 -25.59 25.40 -4.83
CA VAL A 299 -26.82 25.91 -4.18
C VAL A 299 -27.05 27.38 -4.53
N LEU A 300 -26.05 28.25 -4.43
CA LEU A 300 -26.15 29.66 -4.76
C LEU A 300 -26.54 29.91 -6.22
N ILE A 301 -25.91 29.20 -7.17
CA ILE A 301 -26.25 29.30 -8.59
C ILE A 301 -27.68 28.78 -8.82
N SER A 302 -28.09 27.73 -8.10
CA SER A 302 -29.45 27.17 -8.22
C SER A 302 -30.50 28.14 -7.69
N ILE A 303 -30.28 28.78 -6.54
CA ILE A 303 -31.15 29.82 -5.98
C ILE A 303 -31.26 31.03 -6.93
N SER A 304 -30.13 31.51 -7.45
CA SER A 304 -30.11 32.61 -8.43
C SER A 304 -30.93 32.27 -9.67
N SER A 305 -30.94 31.03 -10.11
CA SER A 305 -31.74 30.58 -11.24
C SER A 305 -33.24 30.48 -10.94
N LEU A 306 -33.63 30.31 -9.64
CA LEU A 306 -35.02 30.27 -9.23
C LEU A 306 -35.74 31.59 -9.42
N THR A 307 -35.11 32.72 -9.14
CA THR A 307 -35.69 34.05 -9.35
C THR A 307 -36.10 34.30 -10.82
N GLN A 308 -35.28 33.78 -11.75
CA GLN A 308 -35.57 33.83 -13.18
C GLN A 308 -36.71 32.87 -13.62
N ARG A 309 -37.02 31.88 -12.79
CA ARG A 309 -38.08 30.87 -13.04
C ARG A 309 -39.37 31.14 -12.27
N ALA A 310 -39.42 32.21 -11.46
CA ALA A 310 -40.58 32.54 -10.63
C ALA A 310 -41.85 32.63 -11.43
N LYS A 311 -41.82 33.20 -12.66
CA LYS A 311 -42.93 33.30 -13.59
C LYS A 311 -43.44 31.93 -14.07
N ALA A 312 -42.53 31.01 -14.41
CA ALA A 312 -42.88 29.65 -14.83
C ALA A 312 -43.47 28.82 -13.66
N ILE A 313 -42.90 28.98 -12.46
CA ILE A 313 -43.40 28.32 -11.23
C ILE A 313 -44.80 28.86 -10.92
N GLY A 314 -45.04 30.16 -11.07
CA GLY A 314 -46.36 30.78 -10.91
C GLY A 314 -47.40 30.17 -11.85
N VAL A 315 -47.07 30.01 -13.12
CA VAL A 315 -47.92 29.35 -14.13
C VAL A 315 -48.25 27.91 -13.73
N HIS A 316 -47.25 27.14 -13.29
CA HIS A 316 -47.48 25.77 -12.81
C HIS A 316 -48.40 25.70 -11.59
N LYS A 317 -48.26 26.65 -10.64
CA LYS A 317 -49.17 26.77 -9.49
C LYS A 317 -50.56 27.13 -9.89
N CYS A 318 -50.73 28.06 -10.82
CA CYS A 318 -52.05 28.41 -11.35
C CYS A 318 -52.73 27.26 -12.11
N SER A 319 -51.91 26.35 -12.68
CA SER A 319 -52.38 25.12 -13.35
C SER A 319 -52.63 23.95 -12.37
N GLY A 320 -52.62 24.20 -11.05
CA GLY A 320 -52.97 23.21 -10.03
C GLY A 320 -51.80 22.33 -9.55
N ALA A 321 -50.55 22.69 -9.84
CA ALA A 321 -49.39 21.92 -9.33
C ALA A 321 -49.23 22.11 -7.82
N SER A 322 -49.13 20.97 -7.09
CA SER A 322 -48.82 20.98 -5.66
C SER A 322 -47.39 21.40 -5.36
N GLY A 323 -47.14 21.91 -4.14
CA GLY A 323 -45.77 22.23 -3.70
C GLY A 323 -44.82 21.02 -3.77
N GLY A 324 -45.34 19.81 -3.49
CA GLY A 324 -44.59 18.55 -3.62
C GLY A 324 -44.17 18.22 -5.07
N SER A 325 -45.05 18.54 -6.06
CA SER A 325 -44.73 18.34 -7.48
C SER A 325 -43.60 19.27 -7.93
N ILE A 326 -43.60 20.53 -7.47
CA ILE A 326 -42.56 21.50 -7.77
C ILE A 326 -41.23 21.08 -7.10
N PHE A 327 -41.26 20.61 -5.87
CA PHE A 327 -40.06 20.09 -5.17
C PHE A 327 -39.46 18.87 -5.88
N CYS A 328 -40.29 17.89 -6.30
CA CYS A 328 -39.85 16.75 -7.10
C CYS A 328 -39.16 17.17 -8.41
N MET A 329 -39.68 18.21 -9.08
CA MET A 329 -39.05 18.73 -10.31
C MET A 329 -37.67 19.25 -10.06
N PHE A 330 -37.40 19.97 -8.95
CA PHE A 330 -36.07 20.43 -8.58
C PHE A 330 -35.16 19.28 -8.16
N LEU A 331 -35.66 18.28 -7.45
CA LEU A 331 -34.87 17.07 -7.13
C LEU A 331 -34.41 16.35 -8.38
N VAL A 332 -35.27 16.17 -9.37
CA VAL A 332 -34.93 15.53 -10.65
C VAL A 332 -33.89 16.35 -11.40
N GLU A 333 -34.04 17.69 -11.46
CA GLU A 333 -33.06 18.57 -12.08
C GLU A 333 -31.69 18.45 -11.42
N THR A 334 -31.65 18.50 -10.07
CA THR A 334 -30.42 18.34 -9.30
C THR A 334 -29.78 16.97 -9.56
N ALA A 335 -30.56 15.89 -9.56
CA ALA A 335 -30.06 14.55 -9.84
C ALA A 335 -29.44 14.45 -11.25
N ILE A 336 -30.05 15.05 -12.26
CA ILE A 336 -29.52 15.07 -13.63
C ILE A 336 -28.18 15.83 -13.68
N VAL A 337 -28.09 17.01 -13.05
CA VAL A 337 -26.87 17.83 -13.02
C VAL A 337 -25.75 17.10 -12.29
N ILE A 338 -26.04 16.48 -11.15
CA ILE A 338 -25.04 15.67 -10.40
C ILE A 338 -24.59 14.47 -11.24
N SER A 339 -25.52 13.75 -11.87
CA SER A 339 -25.19 12.61 -12.73
C SER A 339 -24.32 13.03 -13.92
N ALA A 340 -24.62 14.16 -14.55
CA ALA A 340 -23.80 14.72 -15.62
C ALA A 340 -22.40 15.11 -15.14
N ALA A 341 -22.29 15.74 -13.96
CA ALA A 341 -21.02 16.08 -13.35
C ALA A 341 -20.18 14.81 -13.03
N LEU A 342 -20.82 13.77 -12.46
CA LEU A 342 -20.15 12.50 -12.18
C LEU A 342 -19.67 11.77 -13.45
N VAL A 343 -20.43 11.83 -14.54
CA VAL A 343 -19.98 11.29 -15.84
C VAL A 343 -18.74 12.03 -16.33
N VAL A 344 -18.71 13.37 -16.22
CA VAL A 344 -17.52 14.17 -16.58
C VAL A 344 -16.31 13.78 -15.71
N VAL A 345 -16.51 13.62 -14.40
CA VAL A 345 -15.46 13.18 -13.46
C VAL A 345 -14.94 11.76 -13.81
N GLY A 346 -15.83 10.87 -14.26
CA GLY A 346 -15.44 9.50 -14.64
C GLY A 346 -14.72 9.40 -15.99
N ILE A 347 -14.77 10.44 -16.82
CA ILE A 347 -14.07 10.51 -18.12
C ILE A 347 -12.68 11.15 -17.95
N LEU A 348 -12.51 12.04 -16.99
CA LEU A 348 -11.25 12.75 -16.70
C LEU A 348 -10.32 11.92 -15.80
#